data_bc10721b574aa827749e6e1498605e2c
#
_entry.id   bc10721b574aa827749e6e1498605e2c
#
_cell.length_a   1.000
_cell.length_b   1.000
_cell.length_c   1.000
_cell.angle_alpha   90.00
_cell.angle_beta   90.00
_cell.angle_gamma   90.00
#
_symmetry.space_group_name_H-M   'P 1'
#
loop_
_entity.id
_entity.type
_entity.pdbx_description
1 polymer ?
#
loop_
_entity_poly.entity_id
_entity_poly.type
_entity_poly.pdbx_seq_one_letter_code
_entity_poly.pdbx_strand_id
1 'polypeptide(L)'
;MNTARELAQLANELLRCRETPDYPLALNGLQVDNRAPVTRIAAAVDCSQRTIRGAIDAGANLLVVHHGLFWGGLQSLTGAHLDRVRALLEHDVALYSAHLPLDAHETFGNSALLARELGLTPAGGFARYQTIFCGVQGTADLETTSLVTACDAFARRHGGQAIASAIDPGRRTRRWAVVTGAGINSDTMREAVDCGLDTIVTGEGPHWSAVDAAEKGL
;
A
#
# COMPACT_ATOMS: atom_id res chain seq x y z
N MET A 1 16.98 12.81 -20.98
CA MET A 1 15.96 11.82 -20.58
C MET A 1 16.66 10.84 -19.64
N ASN A 2 16.02 10.50 -18.52
CA ASN A 2 16.64 9.66 -17.50
C ASN A 2 16.46 8.16 -17.86
N THR A 3 17.43 7.35 -17.47
CA THR A 3 17.35 5.89 -17.54
C THR A 3 16.50 5.33 -16.39
N ALA A 4 16.01 4.09 -16.51
CA ALA A 4 15.31 3.43 -15.42
C ALA A 4 16.20 3.28 -14.16
N ARG A 5 17.52 3.10 -14.33
CA ARG A 5 18.48 3.03 -13.22
C ARG A 5 18.58 4.34 -12.45
N GLU A 6 18.67 5.47 -13.15
CA GLU A 6 18.72 6.80 -12.51
C GLU A 6 17.43 7.11 -11.75
N LEU A 7 16.27 6.80 -12.33
CA LEU A 7 14.99 6.98 -11.66
C LEU A 7 14.83 6.03 -10.47
N ALA A 8 15.28 4.79 -10.60
CA ALA A 8 15.26 3.82 -9.49
C ALA A 8 16.18 4.27 -8.34
N GLN A 9 17.36 4.84 -8.65
CA GLN A 9 18.24 5.37 -7.63
C GLN A 9 17.58 6.54 -6.89
N LEU A 10 16.99 7.49 -7.62
CA LEU A 10 16.25 8.61 -7.02
C LEU A 10 15.10 8.12 -6.12
N ALA A 11 14.32 7.15 -6.61
CA ALA A 11 13.23 6.57 -5.84
C ALA A 11 13.73 5.83 -4.58
N ASN A 12 14.82 5.07 -4.68
CA ASN A 12 15.43 4.39 -3.53
C ASN A 12 15.94 5.38 -2.46
N GLU A 13 16.50 6.50 -2.86
CA GLU A 13 16.95 7.56 -1.95
C GLU A 13 15.73 8.25 -1.31
N LEU A 14 14.71 8.63 -2.09
CA LEU A 14 13.49 9.26 -1.63
C LEU A 14 12.75 8.39 -0.61
N LEU A 15 12.60 7.10 -0.89
CA LEU A 15 11.88 6.15 -0.06
C LEU A 15 12.75 5.48 1.02
N ARG A 16 14.05 5.84 1.09
CA ARG A 16 15.01 5.25 2.02
C ARG A 16 15.02 3.72 2.00
N CYS A 17 14.98 3.13 0.80
CA CYS A 17 14.83 1.68 0.63
C CYS A 17 15.92 0.85 1.31
N ARG A 18 17.15 1.39 1.50
CA ARG A 18 18.24 0.69 2.17
C ARG A 18 18.11 0.67 3.69
N GLU A 19 17.42 1.65 4.24
CA GLU A 19 17.30 1.88 5.70
C GLU A 19 16.00 1.28 6.23
N THR A 20 15.01 1.09 5.36
CA THR A 20 13.68 0.59 5.71
C THR A 20 13.68 -0.93 5.70
N PRO A 21 13.41 -1.59 6.84
CA PRO A 21 13.26 -3.04 6.87
C PRO A 21 12.03 -3.47 6.08
N ASP A 22 12.14 -4.61 5.40
CA ASP A 22 11.04 -5.22 4.65
C ASP A 22 11.12 -6.74 4.71
N TYR A 23 10.11 -7.43 4.18
CA TYR A 23 10.15 -8.87 4.01
C TYR A 23 11.28 -9.25 3.05
N PRO A 24 12.01 -10.35 3.33
CA PRO A 24 13.17 -10.73 2.52
C PRO A 24 12.86 -10.93 1.02
N LEU A 25 11.60 -11.21 0.69
CA LEU A 25 11.14 -11.46 -0.68
C LEU A 25 10.60 -10.21 -1.39
N ALA A 26 10.52 -9.07 -0.72
CA ALA A 26 9.99 -7.83 -1.33
C ALA A 26 10.84 -7.34 -2.50
N LEU A 27 12.16 -7.50 -2.42
CA LEU A 27 13.16 -7.09 -3.40
C LEU A 27 12.86 -5.66 -3.92
N ASN A 28 12.90 -4.68 -3.00
CA ASN A 28 12.69 -3.27 -3.34
C ASN A 28 13.76 -2.75 -4.32
N GLY A 29 13.34 -1.88 -5.24
CA GLY A 29 14.20 -1.28 -6.24
C GLY A 29 13.90 -1.74 -7.66
N LEU A 30 14.86 -1.52 -8.56
CA LEU A 30 14.74 -1.93 -9.98
C LEU A 30 14.86 -3.46 -10.08
N GLN A 31 13.81 -4.10 -10.54
CA GLN A 31 13.72 -5.56 -10.68
C GLN A 31 13.98 -6.04 -12.12
N VAL A 32 13.55 -5.26 -13.10
CA VAL A 32 13.81 -5.50 -14.52
C VAL A 32 14.26 -4.18 -15.13
N ASP A 33 15.39 -4.18 -15.81
CA ASP A 33 15.95 -3.01 -16.49
C ASP A 33 15.46 -2.96 -17.94
N ASN A 34 15.52 -1.78 -18.56
CA ASN A 34 15.25 -1.58 -19.97
C ASN A 34 16.44 -0.91 -20.68
N ARG A 35 16.39 -0.83 -22.00
CA ARG A 35 17.46 -0.27 -22.83
C ARG A 35 17.25 1.20 -23.16
N ALA A 36 16.01 1.58 -23.42
CA ALA A 36 15.66 2.94 -23.81
C ALA A 36 15.55 3.88 -22.61
N PRO A 37 15.81 5.18 -22.77
CA PRO A 37 15.47 6.16 -21.76
C PRO A 37 13.97 6.12 -21.40
N VAL A 38 13.63 6.42 -20.14
CA VAL A 38 12.23 6.42 -19.69
C VAL A 38 11.51 7.65 -20.26
N THR A 39 10.42 7.39 -20.97
CA THR A 39 9.59 8.43 -21.57
C THR A 39 8.22 8.54 -20.90
N ARG A 40 7.73 7.45 -20.33
CA ARG A 40 6.44 7.40 -19.64
C ARG A 40 6.48 6.37 -18.51
N ILE A 41 5.88 6.73 -17.39
CA ILE A 41 5.76 5.89 -16.20
C ILE A 41 4.31 5.46 -16.05
N ALA A 42 4.09 4.17 -15.80
CA ALA A 42 2.83 3.62 -15.31
C ALA A 42 2.99 3.19 -13.85
N ALA A 43 1.90 3.22 -13.08
CA ALA A 43 1.88 2.75 -11.70
C ALA A 43 0.75 1.72 -11.50
N ALA A 44 1.01 0.72 -10.67
CA ALA A 44 0.02 -0.29 -10.28
C ALA A 44 0.34 -0.83 -8.89
N VAL A 45 -0.59 -1.54 -8.27
CA VAL A 45 -0.32 -2.23 -7.00
C VAL A 45 0.52 -3.48 -7.26
N ASP A 46 0.09 -4.34 -8.16
CA ASP A 46 0.70 -5.66 -8.41
C ASP A 46 1.38 -5.74 -9.78
N CYS A 47 2.50 -6.47 -9.85
CA CYS A 47 3.11 -6.90 -11.09
C CYS A 47 2.36 -8.13 -11.65
N SER A 48 1.29 -7.88 -12.39
CA SER A 48 0.46 -8.91 -13.03
C SER A 48 0.49 -8.79 -14.57
N GLN A 49 0.05 -9.83 -15.28
CA GLN A 49 -0.09 -9.77 -16.74
C GLN A 49 -1.00 -8.59 -17.18
N ARG A 50 -2.07 -8.35 -16.40
CA ARG A 50 -3.01 -7.26 -16.67
C ARG A 50 -2.34 -5.89 -16.54
N THR A 51 -1.57 -5.66 -15.49
CA THR A 51 -0.92 -4.37 -15.24
C THR A 51 0.25 -4.13 -16.17
N ILE A 52 1.02 -5.17 -16.51
CA ILE A 52 2.09 -5.11 -17.53
C ILE A 52 1.49 -4.76 -18.89
N ARG A 53 0.43 -5.44 -19.31
CA ARG A 53 -0.24 -5.12 -20.58
C ARG A 53 -0.80 -3.71 -20.58
N GLY A 54 -1.46 -3.28 -19.51
CA GLY A 54 -1.93 -1.91 -19.37
C GLY A 54 -0.82 -0.86 -19.49
N ALA A 55 0.36 -1.12 -18.94
CA ALA A 55 1.52 -0.25 -19.10
C ALA A 55 2.00 -0.19 -20.56
N ILE A 56 2.09 -1.35 -21.22
CA ILE A 56 2.46 -1.46 -22.64
C ILE A 56 1.45 -0.69 -23.52
N ASP A 57 0.16 -0.94 -23.34
CA ASP A 57 -0.91 -0.29 -24.12
C ASP A 57 -0.93 1.23 -23.92
N ALA A 58 -0.55 1.70 -22.73
CA ALA A 58 -0.37 3.12 -22.42
C ALA A 58 0.94 3.71 -22.98
N GLY A 59 1.81 2.91 -23.58
CA GLY A 59 3.12 3.32 -24.08
C GLY A 59 4.11 3.68 -22.97
N ALA A 60 3.93 3.12 -21.76
CA ALA A 60 4.87 3.30 -20.66
C ALA A 60 6.02 2.30 -20.78
N ASN A 61 7.24 2.78 -20.49
CA ASN A 61 8.44 1.95 -20.48
C ASN A 61 9.15 1.90 -19.12
N LEU A 62 8.45 2.35 -18.06
CA LEU A 62 8.74 2.06 -16.66
C LEU A 62 7.42 1.77 -15.95
N LEU A 63 7.28 0.58 -15.38
CA LEU A 63 6.18 0.20 -14.51
C LEU A 63 6.66 0.24 -13.05
N VAL A 64 6.02 1.08 -12.24
CA VAL A 64 6.23 1.15 -10.79
C VAL A 64 5.14 0.37 -10.09
N VAL A 65 5.51 -0.55 -9.21
CA VAL A 65 4.56 -1.39 -8.48
C VAL A 65 4.86 -1.43 -6.98
N HIS A 66 3.87 -1.80 -6.19
CA HIS A 66 4.01 -2.08 -4.77
C HIS A 66 4.50 -3.53 -4.56
N HIS A 67 3.80 -4.49 -5.12
CA HIS A 67 4.18 -5.90 -5.10
C HIS A 67 4.87 -6.28 -6.41
N GLY A 68 6.17 -6.51 -6.34
CA GLY A 68 7.00 -6.78 -7.49
C GLY A 68 6.91 -8.21 -8.04
N LEU A 69 7.70 -8.47 -9.07
CA LEU A 69 7.74 -9.74 -9.78
C LEU A 69 8.22 -10.92 -8.92
N PHE A 70 9.12 -10.65 -7.97
CA PHE A 70 9.76 -11.66 -7.13
C PHE A 70 9.10 -11.85 -5.76
N TRP A 71 7.92 -11.29 -5.56
CA TRP A 71 7.17 -11.38 -4.30
C TRP A 71 6.94 -12.83 -3.81
N GLY A 72 6.77 -13.76 -4.73
CA GLY A 72 6.69 -15.19 -4.42
C GLY A 72 8.04 -15.89 -4.15
N GLY A 73 9.14 -15.12 -4.08
CA GLY A 73 10.49 -15.65 -3.91
C GLY A 73 11.11 -16.17 -5.20
N LEU A 74 12.12 -17.04 -5.04
CA LEU A 74 12.80 -17.67 -6.18
C LEU A 74 11.86 -18.66 -6.88
N GLN A 75 11.56 -18.39 -8.15
CA GLN A 75 10.66 -19.19 -8.97
C GLN A 75 11.32 -19.54 -10.32
N SER A 76 10.99 -20.73 -10.84
CA SER A 76 11.37 -21.09 -12.20
C SER A 76 10.69 -20.21 -13.22
N LEU A 77 11.40 -19.83 -14.28
CA LEU A 77 10.84 -19.06 -15.40
C LEU A 77 10.01 -19.99 -16.31
N THR A 78 8.81 -20.33 -15.84
CA THR A 78 7.84 -21.18 -16.55
C THR A 78 6.42 -20.59 -16.39
N GLY A 79 5.50 -20.97 -17.29
CA GLY A 79 4.09 -20.56 -17.20
C GLY A 79 3.90 -19.06 -17.04
N ALA A 80 3.00 -18.67 -16.19
CA ALA A 80 2.64 -17.25 -15.99
C ALA A 80 3.80 -16.37 -15.51
N HIS A 81 4.79 -16.93 -14.78
CA HIS A 81 5.97 -16.17 -14.38
C HIS A 81 6.86 -15.84 -15.59
N LEU A 82 7.11 -16.83 -16.45
CA LEU A 82 7.81 -16.62 -17.73
C LEU A 82 7.09 -15.60 -18.60
N ASP A 83 5.76 -15.69 -18.71
CA ASP A 83 4.97 -14.79 -19.55
C ASP A 83 5.07 -13.34 -19.09
N ARG A 84 5.08 -13.07 -17.78
CA ARG A 84 5.32 -11.73 -17.22
C ARG A 84 6.71 -11.20 -17.57
N VAL A 85 7.74 -12.00 -17.35
CA VAL A 85 9.14 -11.62 -17.64
C VAL A 85 9.30 -11.35 -19.14
N ARG A 86 8.76 -12.24 -20.00
CA ARG A 86 8.82 -12.09 -21.45
C ARG A 86 8.16 -10.80 -21.91
N ALA A 87 6.96 -10.50 -21.42
CA ALA A 87 6.24 -9.29 -21.79
C ALA A 87 7.02 -8.01 -21.44
N LEU A 88 7.66 -7.96 -20.27
CA LEU A 88 8.51 -6.83 -19.89
C LEU A 88 9.72 -6.68 -20.82
N LEU A 89 10.43 -7.78 -21.12
CA LEU A 89 11.64 -7.76 -21.94
C LEU A 89 11.35 -7.49 -23.43
N GLU A 90 10.31 -8.09 -24.01
CA GLU A 90 9.96 -7.90 -25.42
C GLU A 90 9.49 -6.48 -25.74
N HIS A 91 8.87 -5.79 -24.75
CA HIS A 91 8.36 -4.43 -24.93
C HIS A 91 9.27 -3.36 -24.29
N ASP A 92 10.46 -3.73 -23.86
CA ASP A 92 11.45 -2.84 -23.25
C ASP A 92 10.89 -2.03 -22.08
N VAL A 93 10.09 -2.68 -21.19
CA VAL A 93 9.47 -2.08 -20.01
C VAL A 93 10.30 -2.43 -18.78
N ALA A 94 10.87 -1.41 -18.13
CA ALA A 94 11.52 -1.57 -16.84
C ALA A 94 10.47 -1.78 -15.73
N LEU A 95 10.85 -2.52 -14.67
CA LEU A 95 10.02 -2.75 -13.49
C LEU A 95 10.74 -2.27 -12.24
N TYR A 96 10.11 -1.36 -11.50
CA TYR A 96 10.53 -0.91 -10.18
C TYR A 96 9.49 -1.30 -9.12
N SER A 97 9.93 -1.81 -7.99
CA SER A 97 9.04 -2.17 -6.86
C SER A 97 9.43 -1.42 -5.59
N ALA A 98 8.44 -0.94 -4.85
CA ALA A 98 8.61 -0.39 -3.50
C ALA A 98 7.46 -0.82 -2.61
N HIS A 99 7.75 -1.68 -1.64
CA HIS A 99 6.79 -2.22 -0.67
C HIS A 99 6.80 -1.41 0.64
N LEU A 100 7.30 -1.92 1.75
CA LEU A 100 7.30 -1.19 3.03
C LEU A 100 8.07 0.14 3.01
N PRO A 101 9.12 0.36 2.18
CA PRO A 101 9.68 1.70 2.04
C PRO A 101 8.68 2.75 1.57
N LEU A 102 7.72 2.36 0.71
CA LEU A 102 6.62 3.24 0.34
C LEU A 102 5.61 3.39 1.47
N ASP A 103 5.17 2.29 2.09
CA ASP A 103 4.16 2.33 3.16
C ASP A 103 4.60 3.17 4.35
N ALA A 104 5.85 3.06 4.77
CA ALA A 104 6.41 3.80 5.89
C ALA A 104 6.70 5.28 5.59
N HIS A 105 6.57 5.72 4.35
CA HIS A 105 6.91 7.09 3.98
C HIS A 105 5.83 8.07 4.46
N GLU A 106 6.22 9.03 5.30
CA GLU A 106 5.31 9.98 5.97
C GLU A 106 4.47 10.82 5.00
N THR A 107 5.00 11.13 3.82
CA THR A 107 4.32 11.98 2.82
C THR A 107 3.63 11.16 1.75
N PHE A 108 4.30 10.16 1.19
CA PHE A 108 3.85 9.41 0.02
C PHE A 108 3.33 8.01 0.36
N GLY A 109 3.40 7.60 1.63
CA GLY A 109 2.92 6.30 2.08
C GLY A 109 1.43 6.11 1.83
N ASN A 110 1.05 4.90 1.43
CA ASN A 110 -0.33 4.55 1.10
C ASN A 110 -1.30 4.92 2.23
N SER A 111 -0.95 4.59 3.48
CA SER A 111 -1.76 4.90 4.66
C SER A 111 -1.87 6.40 4.93
N ALA A 112 -0.77 7.14 4.76
CA ALA A 112 -0.74 8.58 4.95
C ALA A 112 -1.57 9.33 3.90
N LEU A 113 -1.49 8.89 2.63
CA LEU A 113 -2.29 9.46 1.55
C LEU A 113 -3.78 9.16 1.73
N LEU A 114 -4.13 7.92 2.09
CA LEU A 114 -5.52 7.55 2.35
C LEU A 114 -6.10 8.36 3.52
N ALA A 115 -5.36 8.51 4.63
CA ALA A 115 -5.81 9.31 5.75
C ALA A 115 -6.14 10.75 5.34
N ARG A 116 -5.25 11.39 4.58
CA ARG A 116 -5.47 12.75 4.07
C ARG A 116 -6.65 12.85 3.11
N GLU A 117 -6.82 11.87 2.24
CA GLU A 117 -7.97 11.80 1.32
C GLU A 117 -9.31 11.65 2.06
N LEU A 118 -9.29 11.00 3.24
CA LEU A 118 -10.44 10.90 4.14
C LEU A 118 -10.63 12.15 5.04
N GLY A 119 -9.82 13.19 4.86
CA GLY A 119 -9.88 14.41 5.67
C GLY A 119 -9.27 14.27 7.06
N LEU A 120 -8.48 13.21 7.29
CA LEU A 120 -7.80 12.95 8.55
C LEU A 120 -6.36 13.49 8.51
N THR A 121 -5.90 14.07 9.62
CA THR A 121 -4.54 14.60 9.74
C THR A 121 -3.66 13.64 10.55
N PRO A 122 -2.70 12.94 9.95
CA PRO A 122 -1.77 12.07 10.65
C PRO A 122 -0.95 12.85 11.70
N ALA A 123 -0.81 12.25 12.89
CA ALA A 123 -0.04 12.81 14.00
C ALA A 123 1.01 11.84 14.56
N GLY A 124 1.00 10.57 14.12
CA GLY A 124 1.95 9.56 14.55
C GLY A 124 1.88 8.30 13.70
N GLY A 125 2.82 7.39 13.91
CA GLY A 125 2.84 6.08 13.26
C GLY A 125 1.91 5.08 13.95
N PHE A 126 1.48 4.07 13.19
CA PHE A 126 0.67 2.92 13.63
C PHE A 126 1.07 1.66 12.84
N ALA A 127 0.71 0.50 13.31
CA ALA A 127 1.05 -0.79 12.71
C ALA A 127 2.58 -0.97 12.61
N ARG A 128 3.20 -1.11 13.77
CA ARG A 128 4.65 -1.24 13.88
C ARG A 128 5.17 -2.52 13.25
N TYR A 129 6.14 -2.38 12.36
CA TYR A 129 6.93 -3.48 11.82
C TYR A 129 8.40 -3.21 12.08
N GLN A 130 9.04 -4.01 12.94
CA GLN A 130 10.42 -3.79 13.37
C GLN A 130 10.66 -2.35 13.87
N THR A 131 11.38 -1.54 13.09
CA THR A 131 11.75 -0.15 13.41
C THR A 131 10.89 0.90 12.72
N ILE A 132 9.94 0.50 11.89
CA ILE A 132 9.06 1.38 11.11
C ILE A 132 7.59 1.24 11.49
N PHE A 133 6.77 2.16 10.99
CA PHE A 133 5.31 2.09 11.03
C PHE A 133 4.76 2.04 9.60
N CYS A 134 3.90 1.08 9.30
CA CYS A 134 3.26 0.91 7.99
C CYS A 134 1.94 1.65 7.88
N GLY A 135 1.42 2.15 8.98
CA GLY A 135 0.19 2.92 9.11
C GLY A 135 0.40 4.25 9.81
N VAL A 136 -0.66 5.01 9.91
CA VAL A 136 -0.70 6.31 10.59
C VAL A 136 -1.85 6.38 11.57
N GLN A 137 -1.73 7.21 12.60
CA GLN A 137 -2.78 7.47 13.57
C GLN A 137 -2.91 8.96 13.86
N GLY A 138 -4.03 9.34 14.45
CA GLY A 138 -4.27 10.72 14.85
C GLY A 138 -5.55 10.86 15.69
N THR A 139 -5.95 12.11 15.88
CA THR A 139 -7.18 12.46 16.58
C THR A 139 -8.13 13.22 15.67
N ALA A 140 -9.42 13.08 15.93
CA ALA A 140 -10.48 13.81 15.26
C ALA A 140 -11.63 14.05 16.27
N ASP A 141 -12.69 14.70 15.86
CA ASP A 141 -13.97 14.68 16.57
C ASP A 141 -15.08 14.75 15.52
N LEU A 142 -15.37 13.59 14.94
CA LEU A 142 -16.39 13.46 13.89
C LEU A 142 -17.30 12.26 14.14
N GLU A 143 -18.47 12.26 13.54
CA GLU A 143 -19.35 11.10 13.59
C GLU A 143 -18.72 9.95 12.79
N THR A 144 -18.67 8.74 13.37
CA THR A 144 -18.07 7.57 12.72
C THR A 144 -18.79 7.23 11.42
N THR A 145 -20.11 7.44 11.36
CA THR A 145 -20.90 7.25 10.13
C THR A 145 -20.46 8.18 8.98
N SER A 146 -20.01 9.39 9.30
CA SER A 146 -19.46 10.32 8.30
C SER A 146 -18.14 9.80 7.74
N LEU A 147 -17.26 9.24 8.58
CA LEU A 147 -16.01 8.63 8.13
C LEU A 147 -16.29 7.40 7.25
N VAL A 148 -17.24 6.54 7.64
CA VAL A 148 -17.65 5.39 6.81
C VAL A 148 -18.16 5.85 5.44
N THR A 149 -18.97 6.91 5.41
CA THR A 149 -19.46 7.49 4.15
C THR A 149 -18.29 7.99 3.27
N ALA A 150 -17.30 8.63 3.86
CA ALA A 150 -16.10 9.07 3.14
C ALA A 150 -15.29 7.89 2.60
N CYS A 151 -15.12 6.83 3.41
CA CYS A 151 -14.44 5.58 2.99
C CYS A 151 -15.19 4.92 1.82
N ASP A 152 -16.52 4.82 1.89
CA ASP A 152 -17.32 4.20 0.81
C ASP A 152 -17.29 5.06 -0.46
N ALA A 153 -17.38 6.38 -0.34
CA ALA A 153 -17.25 7.28 -1.47
C ALA A 153 -15.88 7.17 -2.14
N PHE A 154 -14.80 7.06 -1.36
CA PHE A 154 -13.46 6.80 -1.88
C PHE A 154 -13.41 5.45 -2.60
N ALA A 155 -13.85 4.37 -1.95
CA ALA A 155 -13.81 3.02 -2.52
C ALA A 155 -14.61 2.93 -3.83
N ARG A 156 -15.81 3.52 -3.90
CA ARG A 156 -16.65 3.54 -5.12
C ARG A 156 -16.01 4.28 -6.28
N ARG A 157 -15.31 5.38 -6.04
CA ARG A 157 -14.57 6.08 -7.11
C ARG A 157 -13.50 5.20 -7.75
N HIS A 158 -13.01 4.19 -7.02
CA HIS A 158 -11.98 3.24 -7.46
C HIS A 158 -12.53 1.84 -7.78
N GLY A 159 -13.86 1.68 -7.91
CA GLY A 159 -14.50 0.44 -8.31
C GLY A 159 -14.68 -0.59 -7.20
N GLY A 160 -14.55 -0.18 -5.94
CA GLY A 160 -14.75 -1.00 -4.74
C GLY A 160 -15.95 -0.56 -3.89
N GLN A 161 -15.96 -1.03 -2.66
CA GLN A 161 -16.88 -0.60 -1.60
C GLN A 161 -16.21 -0.68 -0.25
N ALA A 162 -16.66 0.13 0.71
CA ALA A 162 -16.26 -0.01 2.11
C ALA A 162 -17.20 -0.96 2.84
N ILE A 163 -16.65 -1.72 3.78
CA ILE A 163 -17.41 -2.56 4.72
C ILE A 163 -17.10 -2.04 6.11
N ALA A 164 -18.11 -1.74 6.90
CA ALA A 164 -17.95 -1.31 8.28
C ALA A 164 -18.50 -2.38 9.25
N SER A 165 -17.90 -2.49 10.42
CA SER A 165 -18.53 -3.17 11.56
C SER A 165 -19.81 -2.46 11.96
N ALA A 166 -20.65 -3.11 12.80
CA ALA A 166 -21.84 -2.46 13.34
C ALA A 166 -21.44 -1.19 14.12
N ILE A 167 -22.12 -0.09 13.85
CA ILE A 167 -21.83 1.21 14.45
C ILE A 167 -23.07 1.65 15.24
N ASP A 168 -22.87 1.90 16.54
CA ASP A 168 -23.92 2.43 17.38
C ASP A 168 -24.30 3.85 16.96
N PRO A 169 -25.57 4.21 17.02
CA PRO A 169 -26.02 5.57 16.75
C PRO A 169 -25.30 6.60 17.63
N GLY A 170 -24.75 7.64 17.01
CA GLY A 170 -24.03 8.71 17.71
C GLY A 170 -22.58 8.37 18.09
N ARG A 171 -22.05 7.20 17.67
CA ARG A 171 -20.64 6.89 17.85
C ARG A 171 -19.76 7.95 17.18
N ARG A 172 -18.73 8.36 17.89
CA ARG A 172 -17.76 9.35 17.41
C ARG A 172 -16.38 8.73 17.25
N THR A 173 -15.72 9.07 16.15
CA THR A 173 -14.30 8.80 15.93
C THR A 173 -13.50 9.93 16.56
N ARG A 174 -12.72 9.60 17.58
CA ARG A 174 -11.85 10.54 18.31
C ARG A 174 -10.37 10.19 18.19
N ARG A 175 -10.06 8.91 18.18
CA ARG A 175 -8.70 8.38 18.06
C ARG A 175 -8.70 7.30 17.00
N TRP A 176 -8.11 7.59 15.88
CA TRP A 176 -8.18 6.76 14.70
C TRP A 176 -6.81 6.28 14.23
N ALA A 177 -6.78 5.16 13.51
CA ALA A 177 -5.66 4.72 12.70
C ALA A 177 -6.10 4.37 11.29
N VAL A 178 -5.16 4.50 10.35
CA VAL A 178 -5.29 4.03 8.97
C VAL A 178 -4.08 3.15 8.66
N VAL A 179 -4.33 1.93 8.21
CA VAL A 179 -3.31 1.00 7.72
C VAL A 179 -3.83 0.30 6.46
N THR A 180 -3.20 0.56 5.32
CA THR A 180 -3.62 -0.01 4.02
C THR A 180 -3.16 -1.46 3.86
N GLY A 181 -3.68 -2.14 2.82
CA GLY A 181 -3.37 -3.54 2.54
C GLY A 181 -3.89 -4.47 3.64
N ALA A 182 -3.23 -5.61 3.85
CA ALA A 182 -3.52 -6.59 4.90
C ALA A 182 -2.95 -6.15 6.26
N GLY A 183 -3.24 -4.91 6.67
CA GLY A 183 -2.64 -4.28 7.84
C GLY A 183 -3.15 -4.79 9.19
N ILE A 184 -4.25 -5.55 9.23
CA ILE A 184 -4.83 -6.04 10.47
C ILE A 184 -4.35 -7.46 10.81
N ASN A 185 -3.69 -7.56 11.96
CA ASN A 185 -3.28 -8.80 12.59
C ASN A 185 -3.38 -8.65 14.12
N SER A 186 -3.02 -9.70 14.88
CA SER A 186 -3.12 -9.68 16.35
C SER A 186 -2.25 -8.61 17.02
N ASP A 187 -1.12 -8.25 16.41
CA ASP A 187 -0.21 -7.24 16.97
C ASP A 187 -0.76 -5.83 16.72
N THR A 188 -1.25 -5.54 15.51
CA THR A 188 -1.89 -4.25 15.21
C THR A 188 -3.18 -4.04 16.00
N MET A 189 -3.97 -5.11 16.26
CA MET A 189 -5.14 -5.04 17.12
C MET A 189 -4.75 -4.74 18.59
N ARG A 190 -3.66 -5.31 19.08
CA ARG A 190 -3.14 -5.01 20.43
C ARG A 190 -2.63 -3.57 20.50
N GLU A 191 -1.83 -3.14 19.52
CA GLU A 191 -1.34 -1.77 19.41
C GLU A 191 -2.49 -0.76 19.41
N ALA A 192 -3.58 -1.05 18.71
CA ALA A 192 -4.77 -0.20 18.67
C ALA A 192 -5.38 -0.01 20.06
N VAL A 193 -5.53 -1.09 20.83
CA VAL A 193 -6.04 -1.05 22.22
C VAL A 193 -5.08 -0.27 23.13
N ASP A 194 -3.79 -0.56 23.05
CA ASP A 194 -2.75 0.09 23.86
C ASP A 194 -2.67 1.60 23.58
N CYS A 195 -2.89 2.00 22.33
CA CYS A 195 -2.98 3.40 21.91
C CYS A 195 -4.34 4.04 22.25
N GLY A 196 -5.32 3.29 22.73
CA GLY A 196 -6.68 3.76 23.03
C GLY A 196 -7.40 4.26 21.80
N LEU A 197 -7.20 3.61 20.65
CA LEU A 197 -7.93 3.92 19.42
C LEU A 197 -9.40 3.48 19.56
N ASP A 198 -10.27 4.15 18.87
CA ASP A 198 -11.70 3.81 18.77
C ASP A 198 -12.13 3.50 17.33
N THR A 199 -11.26 3.74 16.37
CA THR A 199 -11.59 3.53 14.94
C THR A 199 -10.34 3.14 14.16
N ILE A 200 -10.45 2.07 13.35
CA ILE A 200 -9.40 1.65 12.41
C ILE A 200 -9.98 1.59 10.99
N VAL A 201 -9.26 2.18 10.03
CA VAL A 201 -9.51 2.02 8.60
C VAL A 201 -8.39 1.15 8.03
N THR A 202 -8.77 0.06 7.36
CA THR A 202 -7.81 -0.89 6.76
C THR A 202 -8.25 -1.33 5.36
N GLY A 203 -7.31 -1.84 4.56
CA GLY A 203 -7.62 -2.42 3.24
C GLY A 203 -8.20 -3.82 3.38
N GLU A 204 -7.56 -4.66 4.18
CA GLU A 204 -7.96 -6.06 4.39
C GLU A 204 -7.84 -6.44 5.86
N GLY A 205 -8.71 -7.34 6.29
CA GLY A 205 -8.64 -7.93 7.61
C GLY A 205 -9.18 -9.37 7.61
N PRO A 206 -8.60 -10.27 8.40
CA PRO A 206 -9.14 -11.61 8.55
C PRO A 206 -10.53 -11.56 9.21
N HIS A 207 -11.37 -12.57 8.95
CA HIS A 207 -12.76 -12.60 9.45
C HIS A 207 -12.88 -12.31 10.96
N TRP A 208 -11.98 -12.88 11.76
CA TRP A 208 -12.01 -12.70 13.21
C TRP A 208 -11.80 -11.23 13.64
N SER A 209 -11.12 -10.42 12.83
CA SER A 209 -10.77 -9.04 13.21
C SER A 209 -12.00 -8.14 13.37
N ALA A 210 -13.05 -8.35 12.59
CA ALA A 210 -14.28 -7.58 12.73
C ALA A 210 -15.03 -7.91 14.05
N VAL A 211 -14.97 -9.17 14.49
CA VAL A 211 -15.55 -9.60 15.77
C VAL A 211 -14.71 -9.05 16.93
N ASP A 212 -13.39 -9.24 16.86
CA ASP A 212 -12.45 -8.83 17.90
C ASP A 212 -12.39 -7.30 18.07
N ALA A 213 -12.53 -6.54 16.98
CA ALA A 213 -12.61 -5.08 17.04
C ALA A 213 -13.83 -4.61 17.86
N ALA A 214 -15.02 -5.17 17.59
CA ALA A 214 -16.22 -4.82 18.33
C ALA A 214 -16.10 -5.15 19.84
N GLU A 215 -15.52 -6.31 20.19
CA GLU A 215 -15.27 -6.72 21.57
C GLU A 215 -14.29 -5.80 22.31
N LYS A 216 -13.41 -5.14 21.57
CA LYS A 216 -12.39 -4.21 22.09
C LYS A 216 -12.80 -2.74 22.01
N GLY A 217 -14.01 -2.46 21.54
CA GLY A 217 -14.51 -1.09 21.41
C GLY A 217 -13.93 -0.30 20.22
N LEU A 218 -13.41 -1.02 19.23
CA LEU A 218 -12.86 -0.46 17.99
C LEU A 218 -13.92 -0.36 16.90
#